data_9795eedb4625378750ac8d264a3b211e
#
_entry.id   9795eedb4625378750ac8d264a3b211e
#
_cell.length_a   1.000
_cell.length_b   1.000
_cell.length_c   1.000
_cell.angle_alpha   90.00
_cell.angle_beta   90.00
_cell.angle_gamma   90.00
#
_symmetry.space_group_name_H-M   'P 1'
#
loop_
_entity.id
_entity.type
_entity.pdbx_description
1 polymer ?
#
loop_
_entity_poly.entity_id
_entity_poly.type
_entity_poly.pdbx_seq_one_letter_code
_entity_poly.pdbx_strand_id
1 'polypeptide(L)'
;KGKYSLKNVRLETGFEYENEEVIGTKTGLFSIDIEDGKIKTVKANDPASDAIDAKGYLMLPAFRDMHIHLDKTLYGLPWQALSPKRRTVKDMIAYEQEIIPELLKTSVDRAEQLINLQQHYGTHFARTHFNIDPTSGLQSLEHLEQALENKKDSFKAELVAFPQHGVYYTASAPLMKEAAKLKSVGFIGGLDPLSIDGSIEKVMDFTVQLALDHNKGIDIHLHEVGESGMKTINYLIDKAIENPALQGKTFVSHAFALAHLSPKEAEQIAERLAAGKVGIASSVPFKGTIMPIPTLKKYGVNVLIGNDNVQDYWSTFGSGNMLQ
;
A
#
# COMPACT_ATOMS: atom_id res chain seq x y z
N LYS A 1 4.19 -11.06 -28.07
CA LYS A 1 4.45 -9.74 -28.70
C LYS A 1 3.89 -9.82 -30.11
N GLY A 2 2.97 -8.94 -30.50
CA GLY A 2 2.30 -8.97 -31.80
C GLY A 2 1.26 -7.88 -31.91
N LYS A 3 0.62 -7.80 -33.07
CA LYS A 3 -0.49 -6.88 -33.33
C LYS A 3 -1.79 -7.67 -33.29
N TYR A 4 -2.78 -7.14 -32.58
CA TYR A 4 -4.15 -7.64 -32.58
C TYR A 4 -5.11 -6.51 -32.20
N SER A 5 -6.38 -6.70 -32.55
CA SER A 5 -7.42 -5.74 -32.22
C SER A 5 -8.52 -6.42 -31.43
N LEU A 6 -9.14 -5.62 -30.55
CA LEU A 6 -10.32 -6.00 -29.77
C LEU A 6 -11.52 -5.20 -30.29
N LYS A 7 -12.71 -5.81 -30.28
CA LYS A 7 -14.00 -5.15 -30.52
C LYS A 7 -14.93 -5.35 -29.33
N ASN A 8 -15.98 -4.55 -29.26
CA ASN A 8 -16.95 -4.58 -28.18
C ASN A 8 -16.32 -4.42 -26.78
N VAL A 9 -15.23 -3.64 -26.67
CA VAL A 9 -14.60 -3.32 -25.39
C VAL A 9 -15.38 -2.20 -24.72
N ARG A 10 -15.90 -2.43 -23.52
CA ARG A 10 -16.56 -1.38 -22.73
C ARG A 10 -15.50 -0.56 -22.02
N LEU A 11 -15.52 0.75 -22.21
CA LEU A 11 -14.68 1.70 -21.48
C LEU A 11 -15.54 2.68 -20.71
N GLU A 12 -15.02 3.19 -19.60
CA GLU A 12 -15.55 4.32 -18.89
C GLU A 12 -15.39 5.58 -19.74
N THR A 13 -16.44 6.39 -19.86
CA THR A 13 -16.46 7.62 -20.66
C THR A 13 -16.76 8.87 -19.80
N GLY A 14 -17.06 8.69 -18.52
CA GLY A 14 -17.36 9.77 -17.58
C GLY A 14 -18.18 9.28 -16.41
N PHE A 15 -18.63 10.23 -15.60
CA PHE A 15 -19.43 9.98 -14.41
C PHE A 15 -20.80 10.63 -14.49
N GLU A 16 -21.76 10.04 -13.77
CA GLU A 16 -23.05 10.63 -13.47
C GLU A 16 -22.98 11.25 -12.09
N TYR A 17 -23.51 12.46 -11.95
CA TYR A 17 -23.46 13.23 -10.71
C TYR A 17 -24.86 13.56 -10.21
N GLU A 18 -25.05 13.47 -8.91
CA GLU A 18 -26.16 14.05 -8.18
C GLU A 18 -25.62 14.83 -6.99
N ASN A 19 -26.00 16.10 -6.84
CA ASN A 19 -25.50 17.00 -5.78
C ASN A 19 -23.95 16.99 -5.63
N GLU A 20 -23.23 17.03 -6.76
CA GLU A 20 -21.76 16.96 -6.85
C GLU A 20 -21.16 15.59 -6.47
N GLU A 21 -21.96 14.60 -6.11
CA GLU A 21 -21.52 13.25 -5.82
C GLU A 21 -21.63 12.36 -7.07
N VAL A 22 -20.65 11.47 -7.25
CA VAL A 22 -20.68 10.46 -8.31
C VAL A 22 -21.67 9.38 -7.91
N ILE A 23 -22.78 9.23 -8.67
CA ILE A 23 -23.81 8.21 -8.47
C ILE A 23 -23.73 7.07 -9.49
N GLY A 24 -22.99 7.23 -10.57
CA GLY A 24 -22.85 6.22 -11.61
C GLY A 24 -21.69 6.49 -12.56
N THR A 25 -21.40 5.50 -13.39
CA THR A 25 -20.34 5.58 -14.41
C THR A 25 -20.96 5.46 -15.80
N LYS A 26 -20.69 6.42 -16.67
CA LYS A 26 -21.05 6.36 -18.08
C LYS A 26 -20.05 5.47 -18.82
N THR A 27 -20.54 4.61 -19.68
CA THR A 27 -19.69 3.71 -20.47
C THR A 27 -20.07 3.71 -21.94
N GLY A 28 -19.11 3.37 -22.82
CA GLY A 28 -19.31 3.17 -24.24
C GLY A 28 -18.59 1.92 -24.72
N LEU A 29 -18.95 1.43 -25.92
CA LEU A 29 -18.25 0.34 -26.60
C LEU A 29 -17.24 0.91 -27.60
N PHE A 30 -16.06 0.29 -27.62
CA PHE A 30 -14.94 0.72 -28.45
C PHE A 30 -14.24 -0.47 -29.13
N SER A 31 -13.51 -0.16 -30.19
CA SER A 31 -12.50 -1.05 -30.76
C SER A 31 -11.11 -0.54 -30.34
N ILE A 32 -10.21 -1.46 -30.02
CA ILE A 32 -8.87 -1.14 -29.48
C ILE A 32 -7.83 -1.90 -30.31
N ASP A 33 -6.84 -1.18 -30.85
CA ASP A 33 -5.68 -1.80 -31.50
C ASP A 33 -4.53 -1.89 -30.50
N ILE A 34 -3.94 -3.07 -30.39
CA ILE A 34 -2.83 -3.38 -29.50
C ILE A 34 -1.63 -3.81 -30.33
N GLU A 35 -0.47 -3.25 -30.02
CA GLU A 35 0.80 -3.58 -30.63
C GLU A 35 1.87 -3.72 -29.56
N ASP A 36 2.54 -4.87 -29.54
CA ASP A 36 3.60 -5.21 -28.58
C ASP A 36 3.18 -5.01 -27.10
N GLY A 37 1.91 -5.33 -26.79
CA GLY A 37 1.36 -5.22 -25.44
C GLY A 37 0.95 -3.80 -25.03
N LYS A 38 0.92 -2.85 -25.96
CA LYS A 38 0.51 -1.46 -25.70
C LYS A 38 -0.70 -1.09 -26.53
N ILE A 39 -1.62 -0.34 -25.95
CA ILE A 39 -2.73 0.29 -26.66
C ILE A 39 -2.15 1.31 -27.63
N LYS A 40 -2.44 1.14 -28.92
CA LYS A 40 -2.06 2.09 -29.98
C LYS A 40 -3.17 3.06 -30.30
N THR A 41 -4.39 2.55 -30.46
CA THR A 41 -5.55 3.36 -30.78
C THR A 41 -6.77 2.87 -30.02
N VAL A 42 -7.64 3.81 -29.65
CA VAL A 42 -9.01 3.57 -29.21
C VAL A 42 -9.90 4.29 -30.20
N LYS A 43 -10.82 3.57 -30.85
CA LYS A 43 -11.67 4.07 -31.91
C LYS A 43 -13.12 3.66 -31.74
N ALA A 44 -14.02 4.24 -32.52
CA ALA A 44 -15.42 3.84 -32.54
C ALA A 44 -15.55 2.31 -32.71
N ASN A 45 -16.50 1.70 -32.00
CA ASN A 45 -16.68 0.27 -32.04
C ASN A 45 -17.10 -0.19 -33.46
N ASP A 46 -16.40 -1.20 -34.00
CA ASP A 46 -16.77 -1.92 -35.21
C ASP A 46 -17.08 -3.38 -34.85
N PRO A 47 -18.37 -3.71 -34.60
CA PRO A 47 -18.77 -5.06 -34.21
C PRO A 47 -18.66 -6.06 -35.36
N ALA A 48 -18.58 -5.60 -36.61
CA ALA A 48 -18.47 -6.45 -37.81
C ALA A 48 -17.02 -6.84 -38.16
N SER A 49 -16.01 -6.22 -37.51
CA SER A 49 -14.59 -6.52 -37.75
C SER A 49 -14.21 -7.94 -37.35
N ASP A 50 -13.10 -8.46 -37.90
CA ASP A 50 -12.49 -9.75 -37.48
C ASP A 50 -11.71 -9.69 -36.18
N ALA A 51 -11.80 -8.58 -35.45
CA ALA A 51 -11.16 -8.39 -34.14
C ALA A 51 -11.68 -9.36 -33.07
N ILE A 52 -10.86 -9.65 -32.08
CA ILE A 52 -11.26 -10.49 -30.95
C ILE A 52 -12.41 -9.78 -30.19
N ASP A 53 -13.50 -10.50 -29.97
CA ASP A 53 -14.69 -9.96 -29.33
C ASP A 53 -14.52 -9.95 -27.80
N ALA A 54 -14.47 -8.75 -27.20
CA ALA A 54 -14.44 -8.54 -25.76
C ALA A 54 -15.82 -8.67 -25.08
N LYS A 55 -16.89 -9.00 -25.85
CA LYS A 55 -18.24 -9.32 -25.36
C LYS A 55 -18.88 -8.25 -24.48
N GLY A 56 -18.46 -6.99 -24.62
CA GLY A 56 -18.95 -5.88 -23.80
C GLY A 56 -18.40 -5.85 -22.37
N TYR A 57 -17.38 -6.66 -22.05
CA TYR A 57 -16.71 -6.57 -20.76
C TYR A 57 -16.02 -5.22 -20.58
N LEU A 58 -16.08 -4.71 -19.33
CA LEU A 58 -15.40 -3.48 -18.94
C LEU A 58 -13.90 -3.72 -18.85
N MET A 59 -13.16 -2.94 -19.60
CA MET A 59 -11.70 -2.93 -19.53
C MET A 59 -11.27 -1.81 -18.56
N LEU A 60 -10.55 -2.19 -17.52
CA LEU A 60 -9.99 -1.31 -16.52
C LEU A 60 -8.46 -1.32 -16.63
N PRO A 61 -7.75 -0.27 -16.16
CA PRO A 61 -6.33 -0.37 -15.86
C PRO A 61 -6.09 -1.51 -14.87
N ALA A 62 -4.95 -2.19 -15.00
CA ALA A 62 -4.57 -3.19 -14.02
C ALA A 62 -4.44 -2.55 -12.62
N PHE A 63 -4.83 -3.30 -11.59
CA PHE A 63 -4.86 -2.78 -10.24
C PHE A 63 -3.46 -2.58 -9.66
N ARG A 64 -3.39 -1.70 -8.66
CA ARG A 64 -2.21 -1.47 -7.83
C ARG A 64 -2.61 -1.65 -6.39
N ASP A 65 -1.91 -2.52 -5.69
CA ASP A 65 -2.05 -2.71 -4.26
C ASP A 65 -1.05 -1.78 -3.57
N MET A 66 -1.54 -0.69 -3.02
CA MET A 66 -0.66 0.35 -2.51
C MET A 66 -0.32 0.21 -1.02
N HIS A 67 -0.68 -0.92 -0.42
CA HIS A 67 -0.29 -1.29 0.93
C HIS A 67 -0.47 -2.79 1.17
N ILE A 68 0.64 -3.54 1.18
CA ILE A 68 0.64 -4.99 1.40
C ILE A 68 1.93 -5.45 2.09
N HIS A 69 1.90 -6.66 2.68
CA HIS A 69 3.06 -7.36 3.25
C HIS A 69 3.29 -8.68 2.50
N LEU A 70 4.18 -8.66 1.49
CA LEU A 70 4.49 -9.86 0.71
C LEU A 70 5.46 -10.81 1.43
N ASP A 71 6.29 -10.30 2.34
CA ASP A 71 7.36 -11.03 3.02
C ASP A 71 6.85 -11.99 4.09
N LYS A 72 5.75 -11.66 4.75
CA LYS A 72 5.26 -12.41 5.93
C LYS A 72 3.99 -13.24 5.70
N THR A 73 3.41 -13.20 4.50
CA THR A 73 2.22 -14.01 4.19
C THR A 73 2.45 -15.50 4.46
N LEU A 74 1.41 -16.22 4.87
CA LEU A 74 1.37 -17.69 4.95
C LEU A 74 0.73 -18.32 3.71
N TYR A 75 0.31 -17.50 2.74
CA TYR A 75 -0.31 -17.98 1.52
C TYR A 75 0.64 -18.93 0.76
N GLY A 76 0.11 -20.07 0.35
CA GLY A 76 0.90 -21.18 -0.22
C GLY A 76 1.27 -22.28 0.79
N LEU A 77 1.06 -22.05 2.09
CA LEU A 77 1.12 -23.08 3.13
C LEU A 77 -0.29 -23.57 3.48
N PRO A 78 -0.42 -24.72 4.19
CA PRO A 78 -1.71 -25.11 4.77
C PRO A 78 -2.28 -23.98 5.62
N TRP A 79 -3.57 -23.67 5.42
CA TRP A 79 -4.23 -22.60 6.14
C TRP A 79 -4.18 -22.83 7.66
N GLN A 80 -3.88 -21.79 8.39
CA GLN A 80 -3.80 -21.79 9.85
C GLN A 80 -4.70 -20.72 10.44
N ALA A 81 -5.52 -21.10 11.42
CA ALA A 81 -6.29 -20.13 12.20
C ALA A 81 -5.38 -19.44 13.20
N LEU A 82 -5.49 -18.11 13.29
CA LEU A 82 -4.88 -17.39 14.39
C LEU A 82 -5.58 -17.69 15.72
N SER A 83 -4.81 -17.64 16.81
CA SER A 83 -5.39 -17.75 18.15
C SER A 83 -6.42 -16.64 18.36
N PRO A 84 -7.64 -16.97 18.90
CA PRO A 84 -8.68 -15.98 19.18
C PRO A 84 -8.31 -15.04 20.35
N LYS A 85 -7.20 -15.25 21.04
CA LYS A 85 -6.75 -14.37 22.13
C LYS A 85 -6.42 -12.99 21.57
N ARG A 86 -7.03 -11.96 22.16
CA ARG A 86 -6.63 -10.56 21.87
C ARG A 86 -5.19 -10.39 22.33
N ARG A 87 -4.37 -9.87 21.42
CA ARG A 87 -2.95 -9.56 21.66
C ARG A 87 -2.72 -8.10 21.41
N THR A 88 -1.85 -7.48 22.20
CA THR A 88 -1.34 -6.15 21.91
C THR A 88 -0.37 -6.20 20.73
N VAL A 89 -0.06 -5.05 20.13
CA VAL A 89 0.97 -4.97 19.08
C VAL A 89 2.31 -5.52 19.60
N LYS A 90 2.67 -5.22 20.85
CA LYS A 90 3.91 -5.74 21.48
C LYS A 90 3.90 -7.26 21.66
N ASP A 91 2.75 -7.85 22.00
CA ASP A 91 2.62 -9.32 22.05
C ASP A 91 2.80 -9.96 20.68
N MET A 92 2.28 -9.29 19.64
CA MET A 92 2.44 -9.76 18.25
C MET A 92 3.89 -9.63 17.78
N ILE A 93 4.58 -8.54 18.15
CA ILE A 93 6.01 -8.38 17.88
C ILE A 93 6.82 -9.52 18.53
N ALA A 94 6.58 -9.81 19.81
CA ALA A 94 7.27 -10.91 20.50
C ALA A 94 7.02 -12.27 19.81
N TYR A 95 5.79 -12.51 19.38
CA TYR A 95 5.45 -13.72 18.65
C TYR A 95 6.12 -13.78 17.26
N GLU A 96 6.13 -12.69 16.51
CA GLU A 96 6.85 -12.63 15.23
C GLU A 96 8.35 -12.94 15.37
N GLN A 97 9.01 -12.45 16.43
CA GLN A 97 10.41 -12.73 16.68
C GLN A 97 10.69 -14.24 16.83
N GLU A 98 9.74 -15.00 17.38
CA GLU A 98 9.87 -16.46 17.51
C GLU A 98 9.71 -17.18 16.17
N ILE A 99 8.82 -16.70 15.29
CA ILE A 99 8.42 -17.42 14.07
C ILE A 99 9.18 -16.98 12.81
N ILE A 100 9.70 -15.75 12.76
CA ILE A 100 10.41 -15.23 11.59
C ILE A 100 11.52 -16.17 11.09
N PRO A 101 12.37 -16.81 11.93
CA PRO A 101 13.41 -17.72 11.45
C PRO A 101 12.87 -18.90 10.63
N GLU A 102 11.71 -19.43 10.98
CA GLU A 102 11.05 -20.48 10.18
C GLU A 102 10.38 -19.91 8.92
N LEU A 103 9.78 -18.73 9.03
CA LEU A 103 9.14 -18.09 7.89
C LEU A 103 10.14 -17.74 6.79
N LEU A 104 11.32 -17.29 7.14
CA LEU A 104 12.36 -16.92 6.17
C LEU A 104 12.75 -18.10 5.26
N LYS A 105 12.68 -19.34 5.73
CA LYS A 105 13.04 -20.53 4.94
C LYS A 105 12.20 -20.71 3.67
N THR A 106 10.99 -20.18 3.64
CA THR A 106 10.03 -20.33 2.52
C THR A 106 9.49 -18.98 2.01
N SER A 107 10.06 -17.87 2.46
CA SER A 107 9.48 -16.54 2.19
C SER A 107 9.52 -16.16 0.71
N VAL A 108 10.52 -16.60 -0.07
CA VAL A 108 10.57 -16.38 -1.53
C VAL A 108 9.36 -17.03 -2.20
N ASP A 109 9.17 -18.32 -1.95
CA ASP A 109 8.06 -19.08 -2.57
C ASP A 109 6.69 -18.51 -2.18
N ARG A 110 6.51 -18.16 -0.90
CA ARG A 110 5.25 -17.59 -0.41
C ARG A 110 4.96 -16.21 -1.00
N ALA A 111 5.96 -15.35 -1.10
CA ALA A 111 5.83 -14.05 -1.78
C ALA A 111 5.42 -14.25 -3.24
N GLU A 112 6.04 -15.20 -3.97
CA GLU A 112 5.65 -15.52 -5.35
C GLU A 112 4.22 -16.05 -5.45
N GLN A 113 3.78 -16.89 -4.51
CA GLN A 113 2.40 -17.39 -4.49
C GLN A 113 1.40 -16.26 -4.27
N LEU A 114 1.68 -15.32 -3.36
CA LEU A 114 0.81 -14.17 -3.15
C LEU A 114 0.81 -13.23 -4.35
N ILE A 115 1.96 -13.02 -5.00
CA ILE A 115 2.04 -12.27 -6.26
C ILE A 115 1.18 -12.94 -7.34
N ASN A 116 1.25 -14.27 -7.48
CA ASN A 116 0.41 -15.02 -8.44
C ASN A 116 -1.09 -14.83 -8.14
N LEU A 117 -1.48 -14.87 -6.86
CA LEU A 117 -2.87 -14.61 -6.44
C LEU A 117 -3.31 -13.19 -6.83
N GLN A 118 -2.49 -12.18 -6.54
CA GLN A 118 -2.78 -10.80 -6.91
C GLN A 118 -2.90 -10.63 -8.43
N GLN A 119 -2.01 -11.25 -9.20
CA GLN A 119 -2.07 -11.24 -10.67
C GLN A 119 -3.33 -11.93 -11.20
N HIS A 120 -3.77 -13.02 -10.56
CA HIS A 120 -5.03 -13.68 -10.90
C HIS A 120 -6.23 -12.72 -10.79
N TYR A 121 -6.20 -11.78 -9.82
CA TYR A 121 -7.22 -10.74 -9.64
C TYR A 121 -6.92 -9.43 -10.36
N GLY A 122 -5.93 -9.41 -11.26
CA GLY A 122 -5.65 -8.26 -12.13
C GLY A 122 -4.73 -7.21 -11.50
N THR A 123 -4.07 -7.49 -10.38
CA THR A 123 -3.05 -6.62 -9.80
C THR A 123 -1.68 -6.92 -10.40
N HIS A 124 -0.94 -5.90 -10.82
CA HIS A 124 0.39 -6.05 -11.40
C HIS A 124 1.46 -5.16 -10.76
N PHE A 125 1.07 -4.42 -9.75
CA PHE A 125 1.95 -3.51 -9.01
C PHE A 125 1.56 -3.50 -7.53
N ALA A 126 2.55 -3.48 -6.65
CA ALA A 126 2.33 -3.33 -5.22
C ALA A 126 3.30 -2.33 -4.59
N ARG A 127 2.86 -1.65 -3.51
CA ARG A 127 3.76 -1.07 -2.52
C ARG A 127 3.77 -2.03 -1.33
N THR A 128 4.91 -2.70 -1.12
CA THR A 128 5.03 -3.72 -0.08
C THR A 128 5.96 -3.27 1.04
N HIS A 129 5.49 -3.44 2.26
CA HIS A 129 6.22 -3.19 3.48
C HIS A 129 6.89 -4.49 3.91
N PHE A 130 8.21 -4.50 4.04
CA PHE A 130 8.97 -5.66 4.47
C PHE A 130 9.67 -5.41 5.80
N ASN A 131 9.73 -6.44 6.63
CA ASN A 131 10.28 -6.33 7.97
C ASN A 131 11.77 -5.99 7.95
N ILE A 132 12.14 -5.01 8.79
CA ILE A 132 13.51 -4.69 9.17
C ILE A 132 13.59 -4.73 10.68
N ASP A 133 14.25 -5.73 11.23
CA ASP A 133 14.39 -5.96 12.66
C ASP A 133 15.61 -6.84 12.96
N PRO A 134 16.09 -6.89 14.23
CA PRO A 134 17.26 -7.70 14.58
C PRO A 134 17.10 -9.21 14.36
N THR A 135 15.88 -9.72 14.24
CA THR A 135 15.61 -11.16 14.02
C THR A 135 15.76 -11.52 12.55
N SER A 136 15.18 -10.71 11.66
CA SER A 136 15.24 -10.92 10.20
C SER A 136 16.50 -10.30 9.56
N GLY A 137 17.09 -9.27 10.19
CA GLY A 137 18.12 -8.47 9.55
C GLY A 137 17.63 -7.82 8.27
N LEU A 138 18.29 -8.08 7.16
CA LEU A 138 17.90 -7.68 5.81
C LEU A 138 17.36 -8.87 4.98
N GLN A 139 17.23 -10.07 5.55
CA GLN A 139 16.82 -11.26 4.80
C GLN A 139 15.42 -11.15 4.21
N SER A 140 14.48 -10.47 4.89
CA SER A 140 13.15 -10.19 4.33
C SER A 140 13.25 -9.40 3.01
N LEU A 141 14.16 -8.43 2.94
CA LEU A 141 14.43 -7.67 1.71
C LEU A 141 15.05 -8.55 0.63
N GLU A 142 16.12 -9.29 0.96
CA GLU A 142 16.85 -10.14 0.01
C GLU A 142 15.93 -11.18 -0.64
N HIS A 143 15.08 -11.83 0.15
CA HIS A 143 14.12 -12.81 -0.33
C HIS A 143 13.00 -12.16 -1.17
N LEU A 144 12.55 -10.98 -0.79
CA LEU A 144 11.54 -10.25 -1.55
C LEU A 144 12.11 -9.77 -2.90
N GLU A 145 13.35 -9.27 -2.93
CA GLU A 145 14.05 -8.92 -4.18
C GLU A 145 14.18 -10.15 -5.11
N GLN A 146 14.49 -11.33 -4.55
CA GLN A 146 14.55 -12.56 -5.33
C GLN A 146 13.17 -12.91 -5.92
N ALA A 147 12.10 -12.86 -5.15
CA ALA A 147 10.74 -13.13 -5.63
C ALA A 147 10.33 -12.14 -6.73
N LEU A 148 10.65 -10.85 -6.56
CA LEU A 148 10.35 -9.81 -7.54
C LEU A 148 11.19 -9.96 -8.83
N GLU A 149 12.46 -10.36 -8.73
CA GLU A 149 13.29 -10.65 -9.90
C GLU A 149 12.71 -11.84 -10.70
N ASN A 150 12.23 -12.89 -10.03
CA ASN A 150 11.55 -14.02 -10.66
C ASN A 150 10.24 -13.61 -11.37
N LYS A 151 9.63 -12.49 -10.97
CA LYS A 151 8.36 -11.95 -11.54
C LYS A 151 8.54 -10.66 -12.35
N LYS A 152 9.75 -10.19 -12.60
CA LYS A 152 10.08 -8.87 -13.17
C LYS A 152 9.36 -8.51 -14.48
N ASP A 153 9.01 -9.50 -15.29
CA ASP A 153 8.34 -9.27 -16.58
C ASP A 153 6.83 -9.01 -16.44
N SER A 154 6.24 -9.35 -15.30
CA SER A 154 4.79 -9.32 -15.10
C SER A 154 4.33 -8.58 -13.83
N PHE A 155 5.21 -8.35 -12.87
CA PHE A 155 4.89 -7.68 -11.61
C PHE A 155 5.98 -6.70 -11.21
N LYS A 156 5.59 -5.58 -10.60
CA LYS A 156 6.52 -4.57 -10.07
C LYS A 156 6.13 -4.18 -8.66
N ALA A 157 7.10 -3.73 -7.88
CA ALA A 157 6.83 -3.23 -6.54
C ALA A 157 7.65 -1.99 -6.19
N GLU A 158 7.09 -1.15 -5.31
CA GLU A 158 7.79 -0.20 -4.46
C GLU A 158 8.05 -0.87 -3.11
N LEU A 159 9.28 -0.75 -2.61
CA LEU A 159 9.69 -1.39 -1.36
C LEU A 159 9.77 -0.36 -0.24
N VAL A 160 9.11 -0.65 0.87
CA VAL A 160 9.11 0.16 2.09
C VAL A 160 9.90 -0.60 3.17
N ALA A 161 11.03 -0.04 3.61
CA ALA A 161 11.78 -0.58 4.73
C ALA A 161 10.99 -0.34 6.02
N PHE A 162 10.43 -1.39 6.60
CA PHE A 162 9.44 -1.30 7.66
C PHE A 162 9.97 -1.85 8.99
N PRO A 163 10.25 -0.98 9.97
CA PRO A 163 10.66 -1.41 11.30
C PRO A 163 9.44 -1.89 12.11
N GLN A 164 8.88 -3.07 11.73
CA GLN A 164 7.69 -3.66 12.34
C GLN A 164 7.83 -3.82 13.87
N HIS A 165 9.04 -4.03 14.34
CA HIS A 165 9.33 -4.22 15.76
C HIS A 165 9.79 -2.92 16.45
N GLY A 166 9.51 -1.76 15.86
CA GLY A 166 9.94 -0.44 16.33
C GLY A 166 11.37 -0.08 15.90
N VAL A 167 11.64 1.22 15.82
CA VAL A 167 12.96 1.74 15.46
C VAL A 167 13.95 1.57 16.63
N TYR A 168 13.51 1.89 17.81
CA TYR A 168 14.33 1.88 19.03
C TYR A 168 13.92 0.79 20.01
N TYR A 169 12.66 0.36 19.98
CA TYR A 169 12.14 -0.69 20.87
C TYR A 169 12.92 -2.00 20.73
N THR A 170 13.28 -2.37 19.49
CA THR A 170 14.09 -3.57 19.21
C THR A 170 15.44 -3.26 18.54
N ALA A 171 15.90 -2.03 18.61
CA ALA A 171 17.18 -1.60 18.05
C ALA A 171 17.31 -1.78 16.52
N SER A 172 16.25 -1.54 15.76
CA SER A 172 16.26 -1.66 14.28
C SER A 172 16.94 -0.47 13.58
N ALA A 173 17.21 0.64 14.27
CA ALA A 173 17.77 1.85 13.66
C ALA A 173 19.05 1.64 12.83
N PRO A 174 20.05 0.82 13.23
CA PRO A 174 21.21 0.55 12.40
C PRO A 174 20.83 -0.14 11.07
N LEU A 175 19.96 -1.14 11.11
CA LEU A 175 19.48 -1.88 9.93
C LEU A 175 18.67 -0.98 8.99
N MET A 176 17.86 -0.08 9.53
CA MET A 176 17.15 0.93 8.73
C MET A 176 18.10 1.84 7.97
N LYS A 177 19.23 2.23 8.60
CA LYS A 177 20.30 3.01 7.92
C LYS A 177 20.98 2.23 6.80
N GLU A 178 21.14 0.94 6.96
CA GLU A 178 21.69 0.07 5.90
C GLU A 178 20.67 -0.08 4.75
N ALA A 179 19.43 -0.40 5.05
CA ALA A 179 18.37 -0.53 4.05
C ALA A 179 18.17 0.76 3.24
N ALA A 180 18.23 1.93 3.87
CA ALA A 180 18.04 3.22 3.20
C ALA A 180 19.06 3.51 2.10
N LYS A 181 20.27 2.92 2.16
CA LYS A 181 21.32 3.06 1.15
C LYS A 181 21.03 2.27 -0.12
N LEU A 182 20.16 1.27 -0.04
CA LEU A 182 19.87 0.37 -1.15
C LEU A 182 18.97 1.04 -2.19
N LYS A 183 19.27 0.85 -3.47
CA LYS A 183 18.50 1.47 -4.57
C LYS A 183 17.09 0.92 -4.69
N SER A 184 16.90 -0.35 -4.36
CA SER A 184 15.62 -1.05 -4.39
C SER A 184 14.61 -0.49 -3.39
N VAL A 185 15.08 -0.02 -2.24
CA VAL A 185 14.24 0.60 -1.21
C VAL A 185 13.79 1.98 -1.68
N GLY A 186 12.48 2.18 -1.82
CA GLY A 186 11.88 3.43 -2.24
C GLY A 186 11.42 4.31 -1.09
N PHE A 187 11.04 3.68 0.03
CA PHE A 187 10.42 4.37 1.17
C PHE A 187 10.99 3.91 2.50
N ILE A 188 11.01 4.83 3.46
CA ILE A 188 11.32 4.59 4.87
C ILE A 188 10.00 4.47 5.62
N GLY A 189 9.81 3.36 6.31
CA GLY A 189 8.63 3.06 7.11
C GLY A 189 8.76 3.49 8.57
N GLY A 190 7.70 3.27 9.31
CA GLY A 190 7.60 3.48 10.76
C GLY A 190 6.34 2.78 11.29
N LEU A 191 6.27 2.57 12.59
CA LEU A 191 5.12 1.96 13.27
C LEU A 191 4.82 2.70 14.58
N ASP A 192 3.61 3.24 14.73
CA ASP A 192 3.01 3.71 15.98
C ASP A 192 4.05 4.32 16.96
N PRO A 193 4.64 5.48 16.64
CA PRO A 193 5.89 5.96 17.24
C PRO A 193 5.79 6.19 18.76
N LEU A 194 4.61 6.57 19.26
CA LEU A 194 4.43 6.78 20.69
C LEU A 194 4.25 5.45 21.44
N SER A 195 3.35 4.58 20.96
CA SER A 195 2.99 3.36 21.67
C SER A 195 4.07 2.27 21.59
N ILE A 196 4.87 2.25 20.54
CA ILE A 196 5.96 1.28 20.36
C ILE A 196 7.27 1.83 20.90
N ASP A 197 7.73 2.96 20.40
CA ASP A 197 9.06 3.53 20.71
C ASP A 197 9.05 4.59 21.82
N GLY A 198 7.88 5.06 22.25
CA GLY A 198 7.72 5.99 23.37
C GLY A 198 7.92 7.47 23.02
N SER A 199 8.17 7.84 21.76
CA SER A 199 8.36 9.23 21.35
C SER A 199 8.04 9.45 19.87
N ILE A 200 7.09 10.31 19.59
CA ILE A 200 6.74 10.71 18.22
C ILE A 200 7.92 11.44 17.58
N GLU A 201 8.42 12.49 18.25
CA GLU A 201 9.45 13.36 17.71
C GLU A 201 10.72 12.58 17.37
N LYS A 202 11.21 11.78 18.30
CA LYS A 202 12.46 11.02 18.13
C LYS A 202 12.39 10.05 16.94
N VAL A 203 11.27 9.33 16.78
CA VAL A 203 11.09 8.36 15.70
C VAL A 203 10.86 9.07 14.38
N MET A 204 10.04 10.11 14.34
CA MET A 204 9.74 10.84 13.12
C MET A 204 10.95 11.64 12.62
N ASP A 205 11.72 12.27 13.51
CA ASP A 205 12.96 12.96 13.12
C ASP A 205 13.97 11.96 12.50
N PHE A 206 14.12 10.78 13.10
CA PHE A 206 14.95 9.73 12.51
C PHE A 206 14.47 9.31 11.13
N THR A 207 13.17 9.06 10.98
CA THR A 207 12.56 8.61 9.71
C THR A 207 12.66 9.69 8.63
N VAL A 208 12.35 10.93 8.96
CA VAL A 208 12.43 12.09 8.07
C VAL A 208 13.88 12.35 7.63
N GLN A 209 14.82 12.37 8.58
CA GLN A 209 16.23 12.61 8.26
C GLN A 209 16.77 11.49 7.35
N LEU A 210 16.45 10.24 7.66
CA LEU A 210 16.90 9.11 6.86
C LEU A 210 16.33 9.15 5.43
N ALA A 211 15.07 9.54 5.26
CA ALA A 211 14.45 9.72 3.96
C ALA A 211 15.10 10.85 3.16
N LEU A 212 15.40 11.98 3.79
CA LEU A 212 16.07 13.12 3.16
C LEU A 212 17.51 12.77 2.73
N ASP A 213 18.30 12.15 3.62
CA ASP A 213 19.71 11.79 3.36
C ASP A 213 19.86 10.85 2.16
N HIS A 214 18.86 10.01 1.92
CA HIS A 214 18.89 8.99 0.86
C HIS A 214 17.91 9.26 -0.29
N ASN A 215 17.23 10.41 -0.31
CA ASN A 215 16.20 10.79 -1.30
C ASN A 215 15.10 9.72 -1.43
N LYS A 216 14.60 9.22 -0.29
CA LYS A 216 13.50 8.26 -0.20
C LYS A 216 12.18 8.94 0.11
N GLY A 217 11.07 8.22 -0.10
CA GLY A 217 9.77 8.58 0.44
C GLY A 217 9.61 8.11 1.89
N ILE A 218 8.46 8.43 2.47
CA ILE A 218 8.06 7.98 3.81
C ILE A 218 6.69 7.30 3.68
N ASP A 219 6.51 6.14 4.31
CA ASP A 219 5.22 5.48 4.43
C ASP A 219 5.13 4.76 5.79
N ILE A 220 4.44 5.38 6.75
CA ILE A 220 4.36 4.88 8.12
C ILE A 220 3.02 4.23 8.42
N HIS A 221 3.06 3.12 9.18
CA HIS A 221 1.86 2.55 9.81
C HIS A 221 1.47 3.36 11.04
N LEU A 222 0.23 3.82 11.09
CA LEU A 222 -0.29 4.59 12.20
C LEU A 222 -1.66 4.09 12.61
N HIS A 223 -1.70 3.21 13.61
CA HIS A 223 -2.93 2.68 14.20
C HIS A 223 -3.38 3.49 15.43
N GLU A 224 -2.50 4.33 15.96
CA GLU A 224 -2.81 5.22 17.09
C GLU A 224 -4.00 6.11 16.75
N VAL A 225 -4.95 6.18 17.68
CA VAL A 225 -6.17 7.00 17.58
C VAL A 225 -6.09 8.22 18.49
N GLY A 226 -7.05 9.14 18.36
CA GLY A 226 -7.15 10.33 19.23
C GLY A 226 -5.95 11.26 19.08
N GLU A 227 -5.52 11.85 20.21
CA GLU A 227 -4.51 12.91 20.22
C GLU A 227 -3.14 12.45 19.72
N SER A 228 -2.68 11.26 20.08
CA SER A 228 -1.37 10.76 19.67
C SER A 228 -1.30 10.54 18.16
N GLY A 229 -2.32 9.88 17.57
CA GLY A 229 -2.40 9.69 16.14
C GLY A 229 -2.45 11.02 15.38
N MET A 230 -3.28 11.96 15.84
CA MET A 230 -3.37 13.30 15.25
C MET A 230 -2.06 14.09 15.37
N LYS A 231 -1.35 13.97 16.51
CA LYS A 231 -0.04 14.61 16.71
C LYS A 231 0.98 14.06 15.71
N THR A 232 1.02 12.75 15.49
CA THR A 232 1.92 12.12 14.51
C THR A 232 1.61 12.58 13.07
N ILE A 233 0.34 12.61 12.68
CA ILE A 233 -0.09 13.09 11.35
C ILE A 233 0.36 14.55 11.16
N ASN A 234 0.04 15.42 12.12
CA ASN A 234 0.40 16.84 12.07
C ASN A 234 1.92 17.03 11.98
N TYR A 235 2.68 16.24 12.75
CA TYR A 235 4.15 16.30 12.73
C TYR A 235 4.71 15.99 11.32
N LEU A 236 4.21 14.94 10.68
CA LEU A 236 4.64 14.59 9.32
C LEU A 236 4.21 15.63 8.28
N ILE A 237 3.04 16.24 8.44
CA ILE A 237 2.60 17.34 7.57
C ILE A 237 3.57 18.51 7.68
N ASP A 238 3.91 18.93 8.91
CA ASP A 238 4.82 20.05 9.15
C ASP A 238 6.19 19.75 8.53
N LYS A 239 6.73 18.53 8.73
CA LYS A 239 7.98 18.10 8.11
C LYS A 239 7.94 18.08 6.59
N ALA A 240 6.82 17.70 5.98
CA ALA A 240 6.66 17.73 4.54
C ALA A 240 6.54 19.17 3.99
N ILE A 241 5.91 20.09 4.74
CA ILE A 241 5.86 21.51 4.39
C ILE A 241 7.25 22.13 4.47
N GLU A 242 8.00 21.85 5.56
CA GLU A 242 9.36 22.34 5.78
C GLU A 242 10.37 21.80 4.73
N ASN A 243 10.13 20.60 4.20
CA ASN A 243 11.02 19.88 3.30
C ASN A 243 10.33 19.54 1.96
N PRO A 244 10.36 20.42 0.94
CA PRO A 244 9.69 20.18 -0.35
C PRO A 244 10.07 18.87 -1.04
N ALA A 245 11.25 18.32 -0.75
CA ALA A 245 11.71 17.01 -1.26
C ALA A 245 10.85 15.84 -0.79
N LEU A 246 10.09 15.98 0.29
CA LEU A 246 9.18 14.96 0.83
C LEU A 246 7.75 15.07 0.31
N GLN A 247 7.39 16.21 -0.31
CA GLN A 247 6.04 16.44 -0.81
C GLN A 247 5.68 15.45 -1.93
N GLY A 248 4.51 14.82 -1.82
CA GLY A 248 4.05 13.79 -2.74
C GLY A 248 4.72 12.44 -2.59
N LYS A 249 5.67 12.31 -1.65
CA LYS A 249 6.36 11.06 -1.31
C LYS A 249 6.17 10.67 0.16
N THR A 250 5.35 11.38 0.91
CA THR A 250 5.05 11.07 2.32
C THR A 250 3.62 10.55 2.43
N PHE A 251 3.48 9.39 3.07
CA PHE A 251 2.20 8.71 3.25
C PHE A 251 2.03 8.27 4.71
N VAL A 252 0.77 8.26 5.15
CA VAL A 252 0.36 7.66 6.43
C VAL A 252 -0.59 6.52 6.11
N SER A 253 -0.18 5.32 6.44
CA SER A 253 -0.99 4.11 6.28
C SER A 253 -1.89 3.89 7.49
N HIS A 254 -3.11 3.42 7.27
CA HIS A 254 -4.21 3.25 8.22
C HIS A 254 -4.79 4.56 8.73
N ALA A 255 -4.00 5.41 9.36
CA ALA A 255 -4.40 6.74 9.86
C ALA A 255 -5.75 6.73 10.63
N PHE A 256 -5.95 5.75 11.53
CA PHE A 256 -7.24 5.51 12.20
C PHE A 256 -7.73 6.71 13.02
N ALA A 257 -6.84 7.60 13.43
CA ALA A 257 -7.22 8.84 14.10
C ALA A 257 -8.19 9.69 13.27
N LEU A 258 -8.08 9.65 11.93
CA LEU A 258 -8.95 10.44 11.03
C LEU A 258 -10.40 9.96 11.04
N ALA A 259 -10.68 8.71 11.40
CA ALA A 259 -12.03 8.15 11.42
C ALA A 259 -12.93 8.72 12.54
N HIS A 260 -12.33 9.37 13.52
CA HIS A 260 -13.05 9.87 14.71
C HIS A 260 -13.21 11.39 14.72
N LEU A 261 -12.85 12.07 13.63
CA LEU A 261 -12.94 13.51 13.51
C LEU A 261 -14.36 13.96 13.22
N SER A 262 -14.74 15.12 13.76
CA SER A 262 -15.95 15.83 13.30
C SER A 262 -15.76 16.29 11.84
N PRO A 263 -16.84 16.58 11.10
CA PRO A 263 -16.75 17.07 9.72
C PRO A 263 -15.83 18.28 9.56
N LYS A 264 -15.88 19.24 10.49
CA LYS A 264 -15.03 20.44 10.48
C LYS A 264 -13.55 20.11 10.70
N GLU A 265 -13.25 19.21 11.63
CA GLU A 265 -11.87 18.76 11.87
C GLU A 265 -11.33 17.98 10.68
N ALA A 266 -12.18 17.16 10.03
CA ALA A 266 -11.83 16.42 8.83
C ALA A 266 -11.48 17.36 7.65
N GLU A 267 -12.22 18.46 7.47
CA GLU A 267 -11.88 19.48 6.48
C GLU A 267 -10.56 20.18 6.80
N GLN A 268 -10.35 20.58 8.05
CA GLN A 268 -9.12 21.25 8.46
C GLN A 268 -7.87 20.38 8.25
N ILE A 269 -7.94 19.10 8.61
CA ILE A 269 -6.80 18.19 8.41
C ILE A 269 -6.59 17.88 6.93
N ALA A 270 -7.66 17.78 6.13
CA ALA A 270 -7.58 17.58 4.69
C ALA A 270 -6.87 18.73 3.99
N GLU A 271 -7.16 19.99 4.37
CA GLU A 271 -6.44 21.17 3.88
C GLU A 271 -4.93 21.10 4.18
N ARG A 272 -4.58 20.70 5.42
CA ARG A 272 -3.17 20.58 5.83
C ARG A 272 -2.45 19.44 5.09
N LEU A 273 -3.09 18.26 4.96
CA LEU A 273 -2.56 17.13 4.19
C LEU A 273 -2.31 17.52 2.74
N ALA A 274 -3.25 18.24 2.12
CA ALA A 274 -3.11 18.76 0.77
C ALA A 274 -1.96 19.76 0.64
N ALA A 275 -1.83 20.70 1.59
CA ALA A 275 -0.75 21.68 1.62
C ALA A 275 0.63 21.02 1.72
N GLY A 276 0.79 20.01 2.54
CA GLY A 276 2.02 19.20 2.67
C GLY A 276 2.19 18.16 1.57
N LYS A 277 1.18 17.95 0.71
CA LYS A 277 1.09 16.84 -0.24
C LYS A 277 1.36 15.48 0.41
N VAL A 278 0.85 15.29 1.62
CA VAL A 278 0.90 14.04 2.36
C VAL A 278 -0.29 13.18 1.96
N GLY A 279 -0.02 11.97 1.49
CA GLY A 279 -1.04 11.00 1.10
C GLY A 279 -1.44 10.07 2.24
N ILE A 280 -2.54 9.37 2.04
CA ILE A 280 -3.06 8.37 2.98
C ILE A 280 -3.18 7.04 2.25
N ALA A 281 -2.82 5.94 2.91
CA ALA A 281 -3.11 4.59 2.43
C ALA A 281 -4.11 3.90 3.38
N SER A 282 -5.13 3.26 2.81
CA SER A 282 -6.21 2.62 3.57
C SER A 282 -6.46 1.20 3.08
N SER A 283 -6.67 0.29 4.02
CA SER A 283 -7.22 -1.04 3.74
C SER A 283 -8.76 -1.07 3.85
N VAL A 284 -9.40 0.09 4.05
CA VAL A 284 -10.86 0.25 4.19
C VAL A 284 -11.46 -0.81 5.14
N PRO A 285 -11.07 -0.83 6.42
CA PRO A 285 -11.50 -1.88 7.34
C PRO A 285 -13.00 -1.78 7.65
N PHE A 286 -13.67 -2.93 7.74
CA PHE A 286 -15.14 -3.01 7.93
C PHE A 286 -15.64 -2.56 9.32
N LYS A 287 -14.79 -2.26 10.29
CA LYS A 287 -15.18 -2.02 11.68
C LYS A 287 -14.93 -0.58 12.15
N GLY A 288 -15.72 0.37 11.66
CA GLY A 288 -15.87 1.68 12.31
C GLY A 288 -14.63 2.59 12.33
N THR A 289 -13.60 2.24 11.59
CA THR A 289 -12.35 3.02 11.49
C THR A 289 -12.10 3.53 10.07
N ILE A 290 -13.19 3.67 9.29
CA ILE A 290 -13.12 4.23 7.94
C ILE A 290 -12.92 5.74 8.06
N MET A 291 -11.82 6.21 7.53
CA MET A 291 -11.51 7.64 7.48
C MET A 291 -12.45 8.39 6.51
N PRO A 292 -12.57 9.72 6.61
CA PRO A 292 -13.47 10.53 5.78
C PRO A 292 -12.93 10.67 4.34
N ILE A 293 -12.82 9.55 3.61
CA ILE A 293 -12.24 9.49 2.24
C ILE A 293 -12.86 10.52 1.29
N PRO A 294 -14.21 10.71 1.24
CA PRO A 294 -14.79 11.73 0.35
C PRO A 294 -14.27 13.13 0.64
N THR A 295 -14.18 13.52 1.92
CA THR A 295 -13.64 14.83 2.33
C THR A 295 -12.16 14.95 1.94
N LEU A 296 -11.33 13.94 2.24
CA LEU A 296 -9.91 13.94 1.86
C LEU A 296 -9.74 14.15 0.35
N LYS A 297 -10.51 13.42 -0.47
CA LYS A 297 -10.47 13.54 -1.93
C LYS A 297 -10.96 14.91 -2.42
N LYS A 298 -12.01 15.47 -1.82
CA LYS A 298 -12.51 16.82 -2.14
C LYS A 298 -11.44 17.88 -2.00
N TYR A 299 -10.56 17.77 -1.02
CA TYR A 299 -9.43 18.68 -0.80
C TYR A 299 -8.16 18.31 -1.58
N GLY A 300 -8.21 17.28 -2.44
CA GLY A 300 -7.09 16.87 -3.30
C GLY A 300 -6.04 16.02 -2.59
N VAL A 301 -6.34 15.46 -1.43
CA VAL A 301 -5.46 14.49 -0.75
C VAL A 301 -5.39 13.20 -1.56
N ASN A 302 -4.19 12.70 -1.79
CA ASN A 302 -3.98 11.42 -2.46
C ASN A 302 -4.34 10.27 -1.51
N VAL A 303 -5.44 9.57 -1.79
CA VAL A 303 -5.89 8.40 -1.02
C VAL A 303 -5.64 7.14 -1.83
N LEU A 304 -4.79 6.28 -1.30
CA LEU A 304 -4.40 5.00 -1.87
C LEU A 304 -5.14 3.86 -1.15
N ILE A 305 -5.36 2.76 -1.87
CA ILE A 305 -6.03 1.56 -1.34
C ILE A 305 -5.06 0.37 -1.42
N GLY A 306 -5.10 -0.48 -0.40
CA GLY A 306 -4.32 -1.72 -0.35
C GLY A 306 -5.01 -2.81 0.47
N ASN A 307 -4.58 -4.05 0.26
CA ASN A 307 -5.11 -5.23 0.98
C ASN A 307 -4.58 -5.34 2.40
N ASP A 308 -3.42 -4.73 2.70
CA ASP A 308 -2.69 -4.89 3.95
C ASP A 308 -2.23 -6.34 4.15
N ASN A 309 -2.57 -6.97 5.24
CA ASN A 309 -2.20 -8.34 5.56
C ASN A 309 -3.08 -9.36 4.84
N VAL A 310 -2.47 -10.31 4.13
CA VAL A 310 -3.17 -11.41 3.43
C VAL A 310 -2.70 -12.74 3.99
N GLN A 311 -3.55 -13.37 4.80
CA GLN A 311 -3.29 -14.69 5.41
C GLN A 311 -1.92 -14.75 6.09
N ASP A 312 -1.73 -13.94 7.10
CA ASP A 312 -0.53 -13.93 7.94
C ASP A 312 -0.88 -13.91 9.43
N TYR A 313 0.10 -13.63 10.29
CA TYR A 313 -0.10 -13.63 11.74
C TYR A 313 -0.89 -12.44 12.26
N TRP A 314 -1.03 -11.37 11.47
CA TRP A 314 -1.82 -10.20 11.79
C TRP A 314 -3.26 -10.35 11.29
N SER A 315 -3.46 -11.04 10.17
CA SER A 315 -4.77 -11.31 9.60
C SER A 315 -4.86 -12.74 9.06
N THR A 316 -5.73 -13.55 9.66
CA THR A 316 -6.00 -14.94 9.23
C THR A 316 -6.64 -14.98 7.84
N PHE A 317 -7.36 -13.92 7.47
CA PHE A 317 -8.10 -13.81 6.23
C PHE A 317 -7.52 -12.70 5.36
N GLY A 318 -7.84 -12.75 4.11
CA GLY A 318 -7.47 -11.76 3.10
C GLY A 318 -7.55 -12.44 1.74
N SER A 319 -8.18 -11.78 0.79
CA SER A 319 -8.38 -12.35 -0.55
C SER A 319 -7.27 -12.00 -1.52
N GLY A 320 -6.48 -10.95 -1.24
CA GLY A 320 -5.53 -10.36 -2.19
C GLY A 320 -6.21 -9.71 -3.40
N ASN A 321 -7.52 -9.48 -3.34
CA ASN A 321 -8.34 -8.94 -4.41
C ASN A 321 -8.70 -7.48 -4.15
N MET A 322 -8.23 -6.58 -5.00
CA MET A 322 -8.46 -5.13 -4.87
C MET A 322 -9.91 -4.69 -5.13
N LEU A 323 -10.80 -5.61 -5.52
CA LEU A 323 -12.22 -5.35 -5.72
C LEU A 323 -13.10 -5.83 -4.56
N GLN A 324 -12.54 -6.42 -3.53
CA GLN A 324 -13.22 -6.85 -2.31
C GLN A 324 -12.86 -5.94 -1.16
#